data_fd43a649484973a62f25a81a19751ab0
#
_entry.id   fd43a649484973a62f25a81a19751ab0
#
_cell.length_a   1.000
_cell.length_b   1.000
_cell.length_c   1.000
_cell.angle_alpha   90.00
_cell.angle_beta   90.00
_cell.angle_gamma   90.00
#
_symmetry.space_group_name_H-M   'P 1'
#
loop_
_entity.id
_entity.type
_entity.pdbx_description
1 polymer ?
#
loop_
_entity_poly.entity_id
_entity_poly.type
_entity_poly.pdbx_seq_one_letter_code
_entity_poly.pdbx_strand_id
1 'polypeptide(L)'
;MKIALINENSQAAKNGIIEAALKKVVEPMGHEVVNYGMYAADDAAQLTYVQCGILAAILLNSGAADYVVTGCGTGEGAMLALNSFPGVICGHVEDPVDAYTFAHVNDGNAVSMPFAKGFGWGGELNLEYCFEKLFGFGHGQGYPKERVVPEMRNKAILDDVRAATFKPLIECLQSIDQDLLKGAIAGEKFSELFFASCKDEQLAAYIKTLL
;
A
#
# COMPACT_ATOMS: atom_id res chain seq x y z
N MET A 1 -11.46 4.93 6.47
CA MET A 1 -10.06 4.45 6.48
C MET A 1 -9.15 5.59 6.05
N LYS A 2 -7.91 5.58 6.51
CA LYS A 2 -6.83 6.42 6.00
C LYS A 2 -6.03 5.60 4.98
N ILE A 3 -6.03 6.04 3.71
CA ILE A 3 -5.42 5.32 2.59
C ILE A 3 -4.14 6.07 2.19
N ALA A 4 -3.00 5.42 2.30
CA ALA A 4 -1.73 5.97 1.84
C ALA A 4 -1.53 5.68 0.34
N LEU A 5 -1.19 6.71 -0.42
CA LEU A 5 -0.71 6.57 -1.79
C LEU A 5 0.81 6.69 -1.81
N ILE A 6 1.48 5.72 -2.43
CA ILE A 6 2.93 5.71 -2.59
C ILE A 6 3.26 5.38 -4.05
N ASN A 7 4.02 6.22 -4.73
CA ASN A 7 4.50 5.95 -6.09
C ASN A 7 6.01 5.75 -6.13
N GLU A 8 6.44 4.80 -6.95
CA GLU A 8 7.85 4.58 -7.22
C GLU A 8 8.34 5.45 -8.40
N ASN A 9 9.67 5.58 -8.54
CA ASN A 9 10.31 6.56 -9.42
C ASN A 9 9.99 6.40 -10.90
N SER A 10 9.85 5.18 -11.43
CA SER A 10 9.60 4.98 -12.85
C SER A 10 8.19 5.44 -13.28
N GLN A 11 7.25 5.54 -12.34
CA GLN A 11 5.87 5.94 -12.59
C GLN A 11 5.44 7.21 -11.84
N ALA A 12 6.37 7.90 -11.21
CA ALA A 12 6.11 9.10 -10.40
C ALA A 12 5.41 10.24 -11.17
N ALA A 13 5.66 10.37 -12.46
CA ALA A 13 4.97 11.34 -13.31
C ALA A 13 3.44 11.15 -13.37
N LYS A 14 2.94 9.97 -12.98
CA LYS A 14 1.50 9.66 -12.95
C LYS A 14 0.87 9.89 -11.56
N ASN A 15 1.63 10.31 -10.56
CA ASN A 15 1.13 10.47 -9.19
C ASN A 15 -0.15 11.29 -9.14
N GLY A 16 -0.18 12.45 -9.78
CA GLY A 16 -1.36 13.33 -9.78
C GLY A 16 -2.60 12.70 -10.41
N ILE A 17 -2.44 11.90 -11.46
CA ILE A 17 -3.57 11.19 -12.11
C ILE A 17 -4.11 10.09 -11.18
N ILE A 18 -3.20 9.33 -10.54
CA ILE A 18 -3.57 8.25 -9.64
C ILE A 18 -4.23 8.81 -8.37
N GLU A 19 -3.66 9.86 -7.79
CA GLU A 19 -4.24 10.54 -6.63
C GLU A 19 -5.63 11.08 -6.92
N ALA A 20 -5.81 11.75 -8.07
CA ALA A 20 -7.11 12.29 -8.47
C ALA A 20 -8.17 11.20 -8.64
N ALA A 21 -7.84 10.09 -9.30
CA ALA A 21 -8.74 8.95 -9.45
C ALA A 21 -9.09 8.31 -8.10
N LEU A 22 -8.10 8.14 -7.21
CA LEU A 22 -8.32 7.57 -5.88
C LEU A 22 -9.24 8.48 -5.05
N LYS A 23 -8.91 9.77 -4.90
CA LYS A 23 -9.71 10.74 -4.14
C LYS A 23 -11.16 10.84 -4.65
N LYS A 24 -11.33 10.93 -5.98
CA LYS A 24 -12.65 11.00 -6.62
C LYS A 24 -13.58 9.88 -6.16
N VAL A 25 -13.03 8.68 -5.99
CA VAL A 25 -13.80 7.50 -5.60
C VAL A 25 -13.96 7.38 -4.09
N VAL A 26 -12.87 7.52 -3.32
CA VAL A 26 -12.89 7.10 -1.91
C VAL A 26 -13.29 8.20 -0.93
N GLU A 27 -13.06 9.49 -1.26
CA GLU A 27 -13.46 10.60 -0.37
C GLU A 27 -14.98 10.69 -0.20
N PRO A 28 -15.82 10.52 -1.25
CA PRO A 28 -17.28 10.43 -1.07
C PRO A 28 -17.74 9.26 -0.20
N MET A 29 -16.92 8.21 -0.06
CA MET A 29 -17.16 7.06 0.82
C MET A 29 -16.73 7.34 2.28
N GLY A 30 -16.19 8.53 2.58
CA GLY A 30 -15.71 8.91 3.90
C GLY A 30 -14.31 8.41 4.24
N HIS A 31 -13.50 8.11 3.23
CA HIS A 31 -12.08 7.75 3.41
C HIS A 31 -11.19 8.98 3.19
N GLU A 32 -10.02 8.98 3.83
CA GLU A 32 -8.99 10.01 3.69
C GLU A 32 -7.84 9.46 2.83
N VAL A 33 -7.38 10.23 1.86
CA VAL A 33 -6.19 9.90 1.05
C VAL A 33 -5.01 10.74 1.52
N VAL A 34 -3.93 10.06 1.91
CA VAL A 34 -2.65 10.70 2.28
C VAL A 34 -1.59 10.30 1.26
N ASN A 35 -1.13 11.27 0.50
CA ASN A 35 -0.11 11.05 -0.53
C ASN A 35 1.30 11.22 0.07
N TYR A 36 2.06 10.13 0.09
CA TYR A 36 3.45 10.07 0.59
C TYR A 36 4.51 10.27 -0.51
N GLY A 37 4.10 10.54 -1.76
CA GLY A 37 5.00 10.71 -2.92
C GLY A 37 5.33 9.35 -3.57
N MET A 38 6.25 9.29 -4.54
CA MET A 38 6.85 10.48 -5.19
C MET A 38 5.78 11.33 -5.88
N TYR A 39 5.88 12.64 -5.73
CA TYR A 39 4.89 13.56 -6.29
C TYR A 39 5.09 13.85 -7.78
N ALA A 40 6.34 13.78 -8.24
CA ALA A 40 6.76 14.02 -9.63
C ALA A 40 8.02 13.23 -9.96
N ALA A 41 8.35 13.13 -11.25
CA ALA A 41 9.51 12.37 -11.72
C ALA A 41 10.87 12.98 -11.28
N ASP A 42 10.90 14.27 -11.01
CA ASP A 42 12.06 15.05 -10.56
C ASP A 42 12.08 15.27 -9.03
N ASP A 43 11.24 14.56 -8.28
CA ASP A 43 11.25 14.57 -6.82
C ASP A 43 12.65 14.20 -6.30
N ALA A 44 13.18 15.00 -5.38
CA ALA A 44 14.54 14.80 -4.84
C ALA A 44 14.66 13.49 -4.06
N ALA A 45 13.60 13.07 -3.39
CA ALA A 45 13.53 11.80 -2.65
C ALA A 45 13.02 10.68 -3.57
N GLN A 46 13.94 10.07 -4.31
CA GLN A 46 13.62 8.97 -5.22
C GLN A 46 13.23 7.71 -4.46
N LEU A 47 12.09 7.12 -4.82
CA LEU A 47 11.61 5.84 -4.27
C LEU A 47 11.67 4.75 -5.32
N THR A 48 12.45 3.72 -5.08
CA THR A 48 12.36 2.46 -5.83
C THR A 48 11.14 1.65 -5.35
N TYR A 49 10.68 0.67 -6.14
CA TYR A 49 9.60 -0.22 -5.70
C TYR A 49 9.93 -0.97 -4.40
N VAL A 50 11.22 -1.24 -4.14
CA VAL A 50 11.67 -1.85 -2.88
C VAL A 50 11.46 -0.89 -1.70
N GLN A 51 11.81 0.39 -1.87
CA GLN A 51 11.58 1.42 -0.85
C GLN A 51 10.09 1.68 -0.63
N CYS A 52 9.25 1.56 -1.66
CA CYS A 52 7.79 1.58 -1.48
C CYS A 52 7.32 0.46 -0.54
N GLY A 53 7.94 -0.74 -0.63
CA GLY A 53 7.65 -1.85 0.29
C GLY A 53 8.02 -1.52 1.74
N ILE A 54 9.19 -0.93 1.98
CA ILE A 54 9.62 -0.48 3.31
C ILE A 54 8.67 0.56 3.87
N LEU A 55 8.36 1.60 3.08
CA LEU A 55 7.47 2.68 3.49
C LEU A 55 6.07 2.17 3.79
N ALA A 56 5.50 1.30 2.93
CA ALA A 56 4.21 0.67 3.16
C ALA A 56 4.16 -0.11 4.48
N ALA A 57 5.21 -0.89 4.77
CA ALA A 57 5.32 -1.65 6.02
C ALA A 57 5.34 -0.73 7.25
N ILE A 58 6.09 0.36 7.19
CA ILE A 58 6.14 1.36 8.27
C ILE A 58 4.76 1.97 8.50
N LEU A 59 4.08 2.40 7.43
CA LEU A 59 2.77 3.07 7.54
C LEU A 59 1.67 2.15 8.08
N LEU A 60 1.62 0.90 7.60
CA LEU A 60 0.60 -0.06 8.03
C LEU A 60 0.83 -0.54 9.47
N ASN A 61 2.06 -0.93 9.81
CA ASN A 61 2.35 -1.44 11.15
C ASN A 61 2.27 -0.35 12.24
N SER A 62 2.57 0.90 11.89
CA SER A 62 2.43 2.03 12.83
C SER A 62 0.99 2.51 13.00
N GLY A 63 0.06 2.03 12.21
CA GLY A 63 -1.31 2.56 12.13
C GLY A 63 -1.39 3.99 11.58
N ALA A 64 -0.33 4.47 10.91
CA ALA A 64 -0.35 5.75 10.19
C ALA A 64 -1.24 5.68 8.94
N ALA A 65 -1.42 4.49 8.38
CA ALA A 65 -2.41 4.20 7.35
C ALA A 65 -3.13 2.89 7.67
N ASP A 66 -4.38 2.78 7.24
CA ASP A 66 -5.18 1.56 7.31
C ASP A 66 -5.02 0.72 6.04
N TYR A 67 -4.69 1.36 4.92
CA TYR A 67 -4.54 0.73 3.60
C TYR A 67 -3.46 1.44 2.78
N VAL A 68 -2.78 0.70 1.89
CA VAL A 68 -1.79 1.26 0.97
C VAL A 68 -2.18 0.99 -0.48
N VAL A 69 -2.18 2.04 -1.29
CA VAL A 69 -2.24 1.96 -2.76
C VAL A 69 -0.86 2.32 -3.29
N THR A 70 -0.27 1.43 -4.06
CA THR A 70 1.02 1.64 -4.72
C THR A 70 1.05 0.93 -6.07
N GLY A 71 2.17 0.96 -6.75
CA GLY A 71 2.40 0.25 -7.99
C GLY A 71 3.79 0.50 -8.55
N CYS A 72 4.06 -0.13 -9.67
CA CYS A 72 5.26 0.11 -10.46
C CYS A 72 4.90 -0.07 -11.95
N GLY A 73 5.88 -0.25 -12.83
CA GLY A 73 5.60 -0.45 -14.24
C GLY A 73 4.62 -1.60 -14.50
N THR A 74 4.82 -2.75 -13.86
CA THR A 74 3.95 -3.94 -13.98
C THR A 74 3.06 -4.18 -12.75
N GLY A 75 3.34 -3.53 -11.61
CA GLY A 75 2.71 -3.82 -10.32
C GLY A 75 3.33 -5.01 -9.56
N GLU A 76 3.97 -5.93 -10.26
CA GLU A 76 4.48 -7.18 -9.66
C GLU A 76 5.65 -6.95 -8.71
N GLY A 77 6.64 -6.13 -9.12
CA GLY A 77 7.81 -5.83 -8.29
C GLY A 77 7.44 -5.17 -6.97
N ALA A 78 6.53 -4.19 -7.00
CA ALA A 78 6.03 -3.53 -5.80
C ALA A 78 5.24 -4.51 -4.92
N MET A 79 4.40 -5.37 -5.49
CA MET A 79 3.69 -6.42 -4.74
C MET A 79 4.66 -7.34 -3.98
N LEU A 80 5.71 -7.82 -4.64
CA LEU A 80 6.72 -8.68 -4.03
C LEU A 80 7.44 -7.95 -2.89
N ALA A 81 7.82 -6.67 -3.10
CA ALA A 81 8.47 -5.86 -2.09
C ALA A 81 7.59 -5.65 -0.85
N LEU A 82 6.32 -5.30 -1.04
CA LEU A 82 5.38 -5.11 0.06
C LEU A 82 5.18 -6.40 0.86
N ASN A 83 4.97 -7.53 0.17
CA ASN A 83 4.77 -8.83 0.81
C ASN A 83 6.04 -9.40 1.50
N SER A 84 7.19 -8.76 1.36
CA SER A 84 8.42 -9.14 2.06
C SER A 84 8.45 -8.68 3.53
N PHE A 85 7.45 -7.92 3.98
CA PHE A 85 7.40 -7.37 5.33
C PHE A 85 6.23 -7.93 6.15
N PRO A 86 6.39 -8.00 7.50
CA PRO A 86 5.30 -8.38 8.39
C PRO A 86 4.15 -7.36 8.33
N GLY A 87 2.94 -7.81 8.62
CA GLY A 87 1.76 -6.93 8.70
C GLY A 87 1.25 -6.42 7.35
N VAL A 88 1.85 -6.83 6.22
CA VAL A 88 1.45 -6.39 4.89
C VAL A 88 0.91 -7.57 4.08
N ILE A 89 -0.31 -7.47 3.59
CA ILE A 89 -0.90 -8.39 2.61
C ILE A 89 -1.28 -7.59 1.38
N CYS A 90 -0.43 -7.67 0.37
CA CYS A 90 -0.55 -6.90 -0.86
C CYS A 90 -1.03 -7.77 -2.02
N GLY A 91 -2.14 -7.38 -2.66
CA GLY A 91 -2.61 -7.96 -3.91
C GLY A 91 -2.06 -7.24 -5.13
N HIS A 92 -1.94 -7.99 -6.23
CA HIS A 92 -1.73 -7.41 -7.55
C HIS A 92 -3.10 -7.17 -8.18
N VAL A 93 -3.37 -5.95 -8.61
CA VAL A 93 -4.68 -5.54 -9.15
C VAL A 93 -4.47 -4.86 -10.50
N GLU A 94 -4.92 -5.52 -11.57
CA GLU A 94 -4.88 -4.98 -12.93
C GLU A 94 -6.25 -4.44 -13.39
N ASP A 95 -7.33 -5.04 -12.90
CA ASP A 95 -8.69 -4.73 -13.32
C ASP A 95 -9.71 -4.76 -12.15
N PRO A 96 -10.95 -4.34 -12.38
CA PRO A 96 -11.99 -4.34 -11.33
C PRO A 96 -12.35 -5.71 -10.77
N VAL A 97 -12.12 -6.81 -11.51
CA VAL A 97 -12.39 -8.18 -11.03
C VAL A 97 -11.32 -8.56 -10.01
N ASP A 98 -10.04 -8.27 -10.30
CA ASP A 98 -8.97 -8.44 -9.35
C ASP A 98 -9.23 -7.65 -8.06
N ALA A 99 -9.60 -6.36 -8.20
CA ALA A 99 -9.89 -5.49 -7.07
C ALA A 99 -11.01 -6.06 -6.18
N TYR A 100 -12.11 -6.47 -6.79
CA TYR A 100 -13.26 -7.04 -6.08
C TYR A 100 -12.89 -8.35 -5.37
N THR A 101 -12.29 -9.29 -6.09
CA THR A 101 -11.95 -10.61 -5.54
C THR A 101 -10.89 -10.52 -4.46
N PHE A 102 -9.88 -9.67 -4.63
CA PHE A 102 -8.87 -9.44 -3.59
C PHE A 102 -9.48 -8.86 -2.30
N ALA A 103 -10.32 -7.85 -2.41
CA ALA A 103 -10.98 -7.28 -1.25
C ALA A 103 -11.88 -8.28 -0.52
N HIS A 104 -12.65 -9.08 -1.25
CA HIS A 104 -13.64 -9.96 -0.65
C HIS A 104 -13.10 -11.31 -0.19
N VAL A 105 -12.10 -11.87 -0.88
CA VAL A 105 -11.56 -13.22 -0.61
C VAL A 105 -10.30 -13.17 0.24
N ASN A 106 -9.38 -12.25 -0.09
CA ASN A 106 -8.07 -12.18 0.55
C ASN A 106 -8.01 -11.21 1.72
N ASP A 107 -8.91 -10.22 1.77
CA ASP A 107 -9.01 -9.24 2.85
C ASP A 107 -7.64 -8.64 3.22
N GLY A 108 -6.89 -8.22 2.19
CA GLY A 108 -5.57 -7.61 2.36
C GLY A 108 -5.65 -6.13 2.70
N ASN A 109 -4.49 -5.54 3.02
CA ASN A 109 -4.37 -4.15 3.43
C ASN A 109 -3.50 -3.29 2.49
N ALA A 110 -3.12 -3.84 1.35
CA ALA A 110 -2.38 -3.12 0.32
C ALA A 110 -2.69 -3.65 -1.08
N VAL A 111 -2.59 -2.78 -2.08
CA VAL A 111 -2.59 -3.18 -3.50
C VAL A 111 -1.44 -2.57 -4.24
N SER A 112 -0.92 -3.32 -5.19
CA SER A 112 0.06 -2.89 -6.18
C SER A 112 -0.52 -3.00 -7.58
N MET A 113 -0.51 -1.88 -8.31
CA MET A 113 -1.15 -1.77 -9.61
C MET A 113 -0.12 -1.52 -10.73
N PRO A 114 -0.39 -1.97 -11.97
CA PRO A 114 0.44 -1.65 -13.11
C PRO A 114 0.20 -0.20 -13.56
N PHE A 115 1.18 0.66 -13.39
CA PHE A 115 1.09 2.05 -13.82
C PHE A 115 1.75 2.32 -15.19
N ALA A 116 2.37 1.29 -15.80
CA ALA A 116 2.85 1.34 -17.19
C ALA A 116 2.16 0.30 -18.06
N LYS A 117 2.18 -0.97 -17.66
CA LYS A 117 1.52 -2.06 -18.38
C LYS A 117 0.01 -1.81 -18.41
N GLY A 118 -0.58 -1.74 -19.60
CA GLY A 118 -2.01 -1.48 -19.78
C GLY A 118 -2.48 -0.05 -19.45
N PHE A 119 -1.59 0.84 -19.02
CA PHE A 119 -1.93 2.21 -18.68
C PHE A 119 -1.84 3.12 -19.92
N GLY A 120 -2.94 3.24 -20.61
CA GLY A 120 -3.05 4.05 -21.83
C GLY A 120 -4.30 4.95 -21.77
N TRP A 121 -4.93 5.12 -22.94
CA TRP A 121 -6.18 5.88 -23.04
C TRP A 121 -7.27 5.24 -22.18
N GLY A 122 -7.84 6.04 -21.27
CA GLY A 122 -8.81 5.56 -20.28
C GLY A 122 -8.19 4.84 -19.07
N GLY A 123 -6.88 4.92 -18.86
CA GLY A 123 -6.21 4.30 -17.72
C GLY A 123 -6.75 4.82 -16.37
N GLU A 124 -7.09 6.10 -16.29
CA GLU A 124 -7.71 6.70 -15.12
C GLU A 124 -9.11 6.12 -14.82
N LEU A 125 -9.87 5.76 -15.85
CA LEU A 125 -11.18 5.10 -15.68
C LEU A 125 -11.02 3.69 -15.11
N ASN A 126 -10.02 2.94 -15.58
CA ASN A 126 -9.74 1.63 -14.99
C ASN A 126 -9.35 1.74 -13.51
N LEU A 127 -8.55 2.74 -13.15
CA LEU A 127 -8.22 3.01 -11.75
C LEU A 127 -9.48 3.32 -10.92
N GLU A 128 -10.36 4.20 -11.40
CA GLU A 128 -11.62 4.54 -10.72
C GLU A 128 -12.46 3.28 -10.49
N TYR A 129 -12.65 2.43 -11.51
CA TYR A 129 -13.42 1.19 -11.38
C TYR A 129 -12.76 0.18 -10.41
N CYS A 130 -11.43 0.08 -10.43
CA CYS A 130 -10.70 -0.74 -9.45
C CYS A 130 -10.94 -0.22 -8.02
N PHE A 131 -10.80 1.09 -7.79
CA PHE A 131 -11.01 1.68 -6.47
C PHE A 131 -12.47 1.56 -5.99
N GLU A 132 -13.46 1.69 -6.88
CA GLU A 132 -14.86 1.42 -6.56
C GLU A 132 -15.07 -0.02 -6.06
N LYS A 133 -14.45 -1.01 -6.72
CA LYS A 133 -14.57 -2.42 -6.34
C LYS A 133 -13.76 -2.76 -5.09
N LEU A 134 -12.64 -2.08 -4.89
CA LEU A 134 -11.77 -2.31 -3.74
C LEU A 134 -12.40 -1.76 -2.44
N PHE A 135 -13.01 -0.57 -2.48
CA PHE A 135 -13.44 0.15 -1.28
C PHE A 135 -14.95 0.26 -1.10
N GLY A 136 -15.74 0.04 -2.15
CA GLY A 136 -17.18 0.33 -2.14
C GLY A 136 -18.07 -0.73 -1.48
N PHE A 137 -17.58 -1.95 -1.25
CA PHE A 137 -18.42 -3.09 -0.84
C PHE A 137 -18.00 -3.74 0.49
N GLY A 138 -17.02 -3.18 1.18
CA GLY A 138 -16.40 -3.77 2.37
C GLY A 138 -15.43 -4.90 2.02
N HIS A 139 -14.66 -5.32 3.00
CA HIS A 139 -13.64 -6.37 2.87
C HIS A 139 -14.12 -7.68 3.50
N GLY A 140 -13.55 -8.82 3.08
CA GLY A 140 -13.79 -10.11 3.70
C GLY A 140 -15.23 -10.63 3.57
N GLN A 141 -15.97 -10.25 2.52
CA GLN A 141 -17.38 -10.66 2.33
C GLN A 141 -17.53 -11.99 1.59
N GLY A 142 -16.44 -12.57 1.10
CA GLY A 142 -16.41 -13.81 0.33
C GLY A 142 -16.86 -13.67 -1.12
N TYR A 143 -16.37 -14.58 -1.99
CA TYR A 143 -16.83 -14.70 -3.36
C TYR A 143 -16.75 -16.15 -3.88
N PRO A 144 -17.89 -16.75 -4.31
CA PRO A 144 -19.24 -16.22 -4.10
C PRO A 144 -19.57 -16.09 -2.61
N LYS A 145 -20.59 -15.31 -2.27
CA LYS A 145 -20.88 -14.92 -0.87
C LYS A 145 -21.03 -16.10 0.10
N GLU A 146 -21.48 -17.25 -0.41
CA GLU A 146 -21.61 -18.50 0.37
C GLU A 146 -20.26 -19.07 0.83
N ARG A 147 -19.15 -18.58 0.25
CA ARG A 147 -17.78 -19.00 0.56
C ARG A 147 -17.14 -18.17 1.67
N VAL A 148 -17.78 -17.13 2.17
CA VAL A 148 -17.19 -16.22 3.17
C VAL A 148 -16.57 -16.95 4.37
N VAL A 149 -17.26 -17.94 4.93
CA VAL A 149 -16.77 -18.66 6.13
C VAL A 149 -15.46 -19.42 5.87
N PRO A 150 -15.33 -20.28 4.85
CA PRO A 150 -14.06 -20.96 4.59
C PRO A 150 -12.97 -20.02 4.11
N GLU A 151 -13.28 -18.94 3.40
CA GLU A 151 -12.28 -17.97 2.91
C GLU A 151 -11.70 -17.17 4.05
N MET A 152 -12.53 -16.62 4.93
CA MET A 152 -12.05 -15.87 6.10
C MET A 152 -11.32 -16.77 7.11
N ARG A 153 -11.72 -18.05 7.24
CA ARG A 153 -10.93 -19.03 8.00
C ARG A 153 -9.54 -19.21 7.41
N ASN A 154 -9.42 -19.36 6.09
CA ASN A 154 -8.13 -19.51 5.45
C ASN A 154 -7.27 -18.23 5.57
N LYS A 155 -7.91 -17.08 5.49
CA LYS A 155 -7.23 -15.78 5.72
C LYS A 155 -6.65 -15.71 7.13
N ALA A 156 -7.41 -16.10 8.15
CA ALA A 156 -6.92 -16.15 9.53
C ALA A 156 -5.73 -17.14 9.70
N ILE A 157 -5.81 -18.31 9.07
CA ILE A 157 -4.68 -19.28 9.06
C ILE A 157 -3.45 -18.67 8.39
N LEU A 158 -3.61 -17.94 7.28
CA LEU A 158 -2.51 -17.24 6.62
C LEU A 158 -1.89 -16.19 7.53
N ASP A 159 -2.68 -15.45 8.29
CA ASP A 159 -2.18 -14.45 9.25
C ASP A 159 -1.34 -15.13 10.35
N ASP A 160 -1.80 -16.26 10.90
CA ASP A 160 -1.05 -17.04 11.89
C ASP A 160 0.27 -17.57 11.33
N VAL A 161 0.28 -18.08 10.09
CA VAL A 161 1.50 -18.53 9.41
C VAL A 161 2.46 -17.36 9.24
N ARG A 162 1.98 -16.19 8.80
CA ARG A 162 2.81 -15.00 8.64
C ARG A 162 3.37 -14.51 9.98
N ALA A 163 2.56 -14.49 11.03
CA ALA A 163 3.02 -14.13 12.37
C ALA A 163 4.12 -15.08 12.89
N ALA A 164 4.05 -16.36 12.53
CA ALA A 164 5.07 -17.35 12.92
C ALA A 164 6.36 -17.30 12.08
N THR A 165 6.30 -16.80 10.84
CA THR A 165 7.41 -16.82 9.87
C THR A 165 8.13 -15.50 9.72
N PHE A 166 7.50 -14.38 10.07
CA PHE A 166 8.11 -13.06 10.01
C PHE A 166 8.71 -12.64 11.37
N LYS A 167 9.80 -11.88 11.31
CA LYS A 167 10.32 -11.15 12.47
C LYS A 167 9.46 -9.91 12.74
N PRO A 168 9.47 -9.36 13.98
CA PRO A 168 8.91 -8.05 14.26
C PRO A 168 9.46 -6.96 13.32
N LEU A 169 8.64 -6.00 12.92
CA LEU A 169 9.03 -5.01 11.91
C LEU A 169 10.31 -4.25 12.29
N ILE A 170 10.46 -3.83 13.54
CA ILE A 170 11.66 -3.07 13.98
C ILE A 170 12.92 -3.91 13.76
N GLU A 171 12.89 -5.21 14.05
CA GLU A 171 14.04 -6.11 13.79
C GLU A 171 14.33 -6.22 12.29
N CYS A 172 13.29 -6.28 11.45
CA CYS A 172 13.46 -6.25 10.00
C CYS A 172 14.14 -4.96 9.56
N LEU A 173 13.65 -3.81 10.01
CA LEU A 173 14.18 -2.49 9.66
C LEU A 173 15.62 -2.29 10.14
N GLN A 174 15.98 -2.83 11.31
CA GLN A 174 17.36 -2.82 11.81
C GLN A 174 18.32 -3.73 11.03
N SER A 175 17.78 -4.76 10.37
CA SER A 175 18.58 -5.78 9.66
C SER A 175 18.84 -5.47 8.20
N ILE A 176 18.00 -4.62 7.58
CA ILE A 176 18.16 -4.21 6.17
C ILE A 176 19.21 -3.10 6.03
N ASP A 177 19.63 -2.85 4.79
CA ASP A 177 20.52 -1.73 4.47
C ASP A 177 19.95 -0.40 4.97
N GLN A 178 20.74 0.34 5.77
CA GLN A 178 20.27 1.55 6.43
C GLN A 178 20.16 2.75 5.49
N ASP A 179 20.94 2.80 4.42
CA ASP A 179 20.81 3.86 3.40
C ASP A 179 19.55 3.62 2.58
N LEU A 180 19.23 2.36 2.27
CA LEU A 180 17.96 1.99 1.65
C LEU A 180 16.76 2.39 2.53
N LEU A 181 16.83 2.11 3.84
CA LEU A 181 15.79 2.46 4.80
C LEU A 181 15.60 3.99 4.91
N LYS A 182 16.71 4.73 5.08
CA LYS A 182 16.67 6.20 5.13
C LYS A 182 16.11 6.79 3.84
N GLY A 183 16.50 6.24 2.69
CA GLY A 183 15.93 6.66 1.41
C GLY A 183 14.42 6.44 1.32
N ALA A 184 13.87 5.38 1.92
CA ALA A 184 12.44 5.11 1.93
C ALA A 184 11.62 6.15 2.73
N ILE A 185 12.24 6.82 3.70
CA ILE A 185 11.61 7.82 4.58
C ILE A 185 12.10 9.25 4.32
N ALA A 186 12.87 9.47 3.25
CA ALA A 186 13.44 10.77 2.91
C ALA A 186 12.46 11.74 2.24
N GLY A 187 11.22 11.30 1.95
CA GLY A 187 10.21 12.11 1.29
C GLY A 187 9.96 13.44 2.02
N GLU A 188 9.83 14.54 1.27
CA GLU A 188 9.71 15.90 1.81
C GLU A 188 8.64 16.03 2.91
N LYS A 189 7.49 15.37 2.72
CA LYS A 189 6.37 15.43 3.67
C LYS A 189 6.29 14.22 4.61
N PHE A 190 7.20 13.25 4.48
CA PHE A 190 7.12 12.01 5.26
C PHE A 190 7.04 12.29 6.76
N SER A 191 7.97 13.07 7.29
CA SER A 191 8.07 13.33 8.73
C SER A 191 6.76 13.94 9.27
N GLU A 192 6.26 14.99 8.63
CA GLU A 192 5.00 15.64 9.02
C GLU A 192 3.82 14.67 9.00
N LEU A 193 3.60 13.99 7.86
CA LEU A 193 2.45 13.11 7.66
C LEU A 193 2.50 11.87 8.56
N PHE A 194 3.68 11.28 8.71
CA PHE A 194 3.88 10.09 9.52
C PHE A 194 3.64 10.38 10.99
N PHE A 195 4.31 11.37 11.58
CA PHE A 195 4.17 11.65 13.00
C PHE A 195 2.81 12.22 13.39
N ALA A 196 2.10 12.86 12.47
CA ALA A 196 0.71 13.27 12.69
C ALA A 196 -0.28 12.09 12.78
N SER A 197 0.09 10.92 12.26
CA SER A 197 -0.81 9.78 12.10
C SER A 197 -0.38 8.50 12.81
N CYS A 198 0.92 8.37 13.15
CA CYS A 198 1.49 7.19 13.78
C CYS A 198 0.85 6.93 15.16
N LYS A 199 0.45 5.67 15.40
CA LYS A 199 -0.16 5.21 16.66
C LYS A 199 0.80 4.32 17.47
N ASP A 200 1.92 3.87 16.88
CA ASP A 200 2.92 3.03 17.53
C ASP A 200 4.09 3.89 18.02
N GLU A 201 4.17 4.10 19.34
CA GLU A 201 5.19 4.94 19.97
C GLU A 201 6.61 4.36 19.82
N GLN A 202 6.77 3.03 19.80
CA GLN A 202 8.08 2.39 19.65
C GLN A 202 8.61 2.57 18.22
N LEU A 203 7.76 2.36 17.24
CA LEU A 203 8.11 2.55 15.84
C LEU A 203 8.35 4.06 15.55
N ALA A 204 7.53 4.95 16.10
CA ALA A 204 7.77 6.40 15.99
C ALA A 204 9.12 6.82 16.59
N ALA A 205 9.47 6.31 17.78
CA ALA A 205 10.75 6.58 18.40
C ALA A 205 11.92 6.08 17.56
N TYR A 206 11.81 4.86 17.02
CA TYR A 206 12.84 4.29 16.13
C TYR A 206 13.01 5.12 14.85
N ILE A 207 11.92 5.41 14.15
CA ILE A 207 11.97 6.23 12.92
C ILE A 207 12.59 7.60 13.18
N LYS A 208 12.28 8.22 14.32
CA LYS A 208 12.89 9.52 14.71
C LYS A 208 14.41 9.47 14.84
N THR A 209 15.01 8.31 15.12
CA THR A 209 16.48 8.18 15.19
C THR A 209 17.14 8.11 13.81
N LEU A 210 16.36 7.92 12.74
CA LEU A 210 16.85 7.78 11.37
C LEU A 210 16.77 9.08 10.56
N LEU A 211 15.97 10.04 11.01
CA LEU A 211 15.75 11.37 10.43
C LEU A 211 16.75 12.38 11.00
#